data_6baafe6e67c4f16de9d6807f0de76e96
#
_entry.id   6baafe6e67c4f16de9d6807f0de76e96
#
_cell.length_a   1.000
_cell.length_b   1.000
_cell.length_c   1.000
_cell.angle_alpha   90.00
_cell.angle_beta   90.00
_cell.angle_gamma   90.00
#
_symmetry.space_group_name_H-M   'P 1'
#
loop_
_entity.id
_entity.type
_entity.pdbx_description
1 polymer ?
#
loop_
_entity_poly.entity_id
_entity_poly.type
_entity_poly.pdbx_seq_one_letter_code
_entity_poly.pdbx_strand_id
1 'polypeptide(L)'
;MEVIESCSQAELPDALPHSCQINVAGGWGPGKTAQKAEGEATTAQQLGPFSEGRHPPALLGTSQSRCESCLCLQKMAVPPTYADLGKSARDVFTKGYGFGLIKLDLKTKSENGLEFTSSGSANTETTKVTGSLETKYRWTEYGLTFTEKWNTDNTLGTEITVEDQLARGLKLTFDSSFSPNTGKKNAKIKTGYKREHINLGCDVDFDIAGPSVRGALVLGYEGWLAGYQMNFETAKSRVTQSNFAVGYKTDEFQLHTNVNDGTEFGGSIYQKVNKKLETAVNLAWTAGNSNTRFGIAAKYQIDPDACFSAKVNNSSLIGLGYTQTLKPGIKLTLSALLDGKNVNAGGHKLGLGLEFQA
;
A
#
# COMPACT_ATOMS: atom_id res chain seq x y z
N MET A 1 -30.91 42.55 30.83
CA MET A 1 -32.03 41.74 31.22
C MET A 1 -31.52 40.32 31.14
N GLU A 2 -30.87 39.86 32.15
CA GLU A 2 -31.37 39.07 33.27
C GLU A 2 -31.85 37.71 32.79
N VAL A 3 -31.20 36.68 33.17
CA VAL A 3 -31.06 35.94 34.42
C VAL A 3 -31.79 34.62 34.21
N ILE A 4 -31.32 33.46 34.51
CA ILE A 4 -30.96 32.73 35.74
C ILE A 4 -30.42 31.35 35.35
N GLU A 5 -29.28 30.95 35.80
CA GLU A 5 -28.87 29.89 36.69
C GLU A 5 -29.88 28.78 37.01
N SER A 6 -29.45 27.58 36.87
CA SER A 6 -29.78 26.53 37.83
C SER A 6 -28.78 25.39 37.79
N CYS A 7 -28.08 25.27 38.88
CA CYS A 7 -27.19 24.21 39.34
C CYS A 7 -28.04 23.02 39.80
N SER A 8 -27.68 21.80 39.51
CA SER A 8 -28.04 20.65 40.34
C SER A 8 -26.96 19.58 40.29
N GLN A 9 -26.36 19.39 41.45
CA GLN A 9 -25.54 18.28 41.88
C GLN A 9 -26.36 17.01 42.07
N ALA A 10 -25.83 15.86 41.74
CA ALA A 10 -26.05 14.58 42.43
C ALA A 10 -24.90 13.63 42.04
N GLU A 11 -23.95 13.45 42.91
CA GLU A 11 -23.70 12.29 43.78
C GLU A 11 -23.21 11.03 43.10
N LEU A 12 -21.94 10.72 43.40
CA LEU A 12 -21.27 9.42 43.27
C LEU A 12 -21.90 8.39 44.25
N PRO A 13 -21.77 7.09 43.99
CA PRO A 13 -21.20 6.26 45.05
C PRO A 13 -20.03 5.38 44.59
N ASP A 14 -19.11 5.24 45.54
CA ASP A 14 -18.03 4.31 45.68
C ASP A 14 -18.41 2.83 45.52
N ALA A 15 -17.54 2.05 44.94
CA ALA A 15 -17.15 0.73 45.45
C ALA A 15 -16.06 0.07 44.57
N LEU A 16 -14.84 0.07 45.04
CA LEU A 16 -13.87 -1.03 44.84
C LEU A 16 -14.23 -2.16 45.82
N PRO A 17 -13.97 -3.45 45.63
CA PRO A 17 -12.60 -3.95 45.60
C PRO A 17 -12.39 -5.25 44.76
N HIS A 18 -11.21 -5.61 44.44
CA HIS A 18 -10.49 -6.82 44.85
C HIS A 18 -9.17 -6.98 44.09
N SER A 19 -8.12 -6.87 44.87
CA SER A 19 -6.76 -7.27 44.62
C SER A 19 -6.62 -8.76 44.23
N CYS A 20 -5.88 -9.06 43.22
CA CYS A 20 -5.32 -10.37 43.00
C CYS A 20 -3.80 -10.30 43.22
N GLN A 21 -3.37 -10.89 44.31
CA GLN A 21 -1.98 -11.03 44.71
C GLN A 21 -1.30 -12.10 43.86
N ILE A 22 -0.17 -11.75 43.30
CA ILE A 22 0.77 -12.70 42.72
C ILE A 22 1.83 -13.02 43.76
N ASN A 23 1.85 -14.26 44.22
CA ASN A 23 2.87 -14.80 45.10
C ASN A 23 4.19 -14.99 44.36
N VAL A 24 5.21 -14.29 44.82
CA VAL A 24 6.60 -14.58 44.50
C VAL A 24 7.18 -15.43 45.65
N ALA A 25 7.55 -16.64 45.35
CA ALA A 25 8.35 -17.48 46.27
C ALA A 25 9.76 -17.55 45.71
N GLY A 26 10.68 -17.02 46.48
CA GLY A 26 12.10 -17.04 46.25
C GLY A 26 12.77 -18.33 46.67
N GLY A 27 13.97 -18.57 46.18
CA GLY A 27 14.85 -19.64 46.62
C GLY A 27 16.25 -19.47 46.04
N TRP A 28 17.07 -18.80 46.79
CA TRP A 28 18.52 -18.69 46.58
C TRP A 28 19.23 -19.89 47.16
N GLY A 29 20.34 -20.34 46.52
CA GLY A 29 21.36 -21.15 47.19
C GLY A 29 22.45 -21.61 46.24
N PRO A 30 23.71 -21.43 46.61
CA PRO A 30 24.86 -21.42 45.70
C PRO A 30 25.77 -22.62 45.77
N GLY A 31 26.62 -22.77 44.73
CA GLY A 31 27.98 -23.26 44.99
C GLY A 31 28.45 -24.55 44.32
N LYS A 32 29.61 -24.38 43.74
CA LYS A 32 30.83 -25.19 43.62
C LYS A 32 31.16 -25.73 42.23
N THR A 33 32.05 -25.04 41.55
CA THR A 33 33.51 -25.34 41.31
C THR A 33 33.91 -26.71 40.83
N ALA A 34 34.54 -26.67 39.63
CA ALA A 34 35.81 -27.29 39.21
C ALA A 34 35.85 -28.78 38.84
N GLN A 35 36.32 -29.13 37.68
CA GLN A 35 37.66 -29.51 37.25
C GLN A 35 37.55 -30.30 35.92
N LYS A 36 38.22 -29.84 34.96
CA LYS A 36 39.37 -30.23 34.13
C LYS A 36 39.76 -31.73 34.19
N ALA A 37 39.73 -32.42 33.03
CA ALA A 37 40.69 -33.42 32.64
C ALA A 37 40.67 -33.66 31.13
N GLU A 38 41.84 -33.50 30.60
CA GLU A 38 42.36 -33.81 29.26
C GLU A 38 42.51 -35.35 29.11
N GLY A 39 42.67 -35.78 27.83
CA GLY A 39 43.22 -37.10 27.49
C GLY A 39 42.60 -37.62 26.19
N GLU A 40 43.23 -37.30 25.06
CA GLU A 40 44.07 -38.13 24.16
C GLU A 40 43.40 -39.39 23.60
N ALA A 41 43.16 -39.30 22.29
CA ALA A 41 43.79 -40.01 21.16
C ALA A 41 43.85 -41.56 21.19
N THR A 42 43.35 -42.22 20.18
CA THR A 42 44.14 -43.05 19.25
C THR A 42 43.30 -44.12 18.52
N THR A 43 43.29 -44.01 17.17
CA THR A 43 43.59 -45.05 16.17
C THR A 43 42.68 -46.27 15.96
N ALA A 44 42.07 -46.30 14.81
CA ALA A 44 42.13 -47.21 13.67
C ALA A 44 41.65 -48.70 13.79
N GLN A 45 41.09 -49.06 12.64
CA GLN A 45 41.06 -50.37 11.93
C GLN A 45 39.76 -51.18 12.03
N GLN A 46 39.03 -51.19 10.94
CA GLN A 46 39.01 -52.11 9.78
C GLN A 46 38.16 -53.39 9.94
N LEU A 47 37.38 -53.60 8.86
CA LEU A 47 36.91 -54.86 8.24
C LEU A 47 35.62 -55.53 8.76
N GLY A 48 34.61 -55.41 7.97
CA GLY A 48 33.61 -56.16 7.27
C GLY A 48 33.38 -57.65 7.56
N PRO A 49 32.52 -58.36 6.85
CA PRO A 49 31.12 -58.19 6.57
C PRO A 49 30.24 -59.43 6.97
N PHE A 50 28.97 -59.48 6.44
CA PHE A 50 28.05 -60.67 6.41
C PHE A 50 27.06 -60.84 7.56
N SER A 51 25.81 -60.81 7.33
CA SER A 51 24.75 -61.60 6.77
C SER A 51 23.47 -61.57 7.61
N GLU A 52 22.39 -61.42 6.87
CA GLU A 52 21.08 -62.08 7.03
C GLU A 52 20.41 -62.31 8.38
N GLY A 53 19.20 -61.77 8.46
CA GLY A 53 18.10 -62.60 8.89
C GLY A 53 17.22 -62.11 10.02
N ARG A 54 15.94 -61.86 9.67
CA ARG A 54 14.73 -62.04 10.49
C ARG A 54 14.11 -60.86 11.22
N HIS A 55 12.97 -60.42 10.66
CA HIS A 55 11.83 -59.83 11.38
C HIS A 55 11.19 -60.78 12.41
N PRO A 56 10.21 -60.35 13.24
CA PRO A 56 9.86 -59.12 13.91
C PRO A 56 9.68 -59.33 15.45
N PRO A 57 9.05 -58.51 16.27
CA PRO A 57 7.71 -57.96 16.14
C PRO A 57 7.51 -56.51 16.67
N ALA A 58 6.35 -55.99 16.31
CA ALA A 58 5.77 -54.73 16.71
C ALA A 58 5.70 -54.47 18.22
N LEU A 59 6.07 -53.29 18.66
CA LEU A 59 5.60 -52.72 19.91
C LEU A 59 5.29 -51.22 19.70
N LEU A 60 4.03 -50.93 19.97
CA LEU A 60 3.38 -49.67 20.29
C LEU A 60 4.28 -48.42 20.25
N GLY A 61 4.22 -47.69 19.18
CA GLY A 61 4.66 -46.31 19.11
C GLY A 61 3.57 -45.41 19.71
N THR A 62 3.88 -44.84 20.86
CA THR A 62 3.19 -43.67 21.39
C THR A 62 3.22 -42.59 20.33
N SER A 63 2.08 -42.31 19.75
CA SER A 63 1.86 -41.14 18.91
C SER A 63 2.08 -39.87 19.75
N GLN A 64 3.28 -39.34 19.74
CA GLN A 64 3.48 -37.93 20.02
C GLN A 64 2.79 -37.17 18.91
N SER A 65 1.55 -36.81 19.15
CA SER A 65 0.90 -35.72 18.44
C SER A 65 1.72 -34.45 18.66
N ARG A 66 2.69 -34.23 17.76
CA ARG A 66 3.31 -32.94 17.59
C ARG A 66 2.17 -32.01 17.25
N CYS A 67 1.83 -31.18 18.22
CA CYS A 67 0.98 -30.01 18.02
C CYS A 67 1.68 -29.13 16.98
N GLU A 68 1.38 -29.33 15.71
CA GLU A 68 1.77 -28.45 14.61
C GLU A 68 0.84 -27.21 14.58
N SER A 69 0.61 -26.60 15.73
CA SER A 69 0.30 -25.18 15.80
C SER A 69 1.60 -24.40 15.99
N CYS A 70 2.59 -24.69 15.15
CA CYS A 70 3.58 -23.69 14.84
C CYS A 70 2.82 -22.58 14.12
N LEU A 71 2.45 -21.54 14.89
CA LEU A 71 2.16 -20.25 14.31
C LEU A 71 3.29 -19.97 13.30
N CYS A 72 2.98 -20.11 12.04
CA CYS A 72 3.79 -19.58 10.98
C CYS A 72 3.84 -18.08 11.31
N LEU A 73 4.91 -17.63 11.93
CA LEU A 73 5.24 -16.22 12.08
C LEU A 73 5.31 -15.70 10.65
N GLN A 74 4.17 -15.25 10.15
CA GLN A 74 4.08 -14.55 8.89
C GLN A 74 5.08 -13.41 9.01
N LYS A 75 6.17 -13.52 8.26
CA LYS A 75 7.19 -12.50 8.16
C LYS A 75 6.47 -11.20 7.80
N MET A 76 6.25 -10.34 8.78
CA MET A 76 5.46 -9.13 8.63
C MET A 76 6.11 -8.28 7.55
N ALA A 77 5.39 -8.09 6.46
CA ALA A 77 5.82 -7.17 5.43
C ALA A 77 5.88 -5.76 6.04
N VAL A 78 6.94 -5.02 5.75
CA VAL A 78 7.08 -3.62 6.15
C VAL A 78 5.78 -2.86 5.87
N PRO A 79 5.25 -2.08 6.84
CA PRO A 79 4.00 -1.35 6.64
C PRO A 79 4.06 -0.47 5.39
N PRO A 80 2.97 -0.40 4.60
CA PRO A 80 2.91 0.45 3.42
C PRO A 80 2.95 1.93 3.81
N THR A 81 3.12 2.82 2.83
CA THR A 81 2.95 4.26 3.06
C THR A 81 1.47 4.58 3.34
N TYR A 82 1.19 5.73 3.96
CA TYR A 82 -0.20 6.17 4.19
C TYR A 82 -1.00 6.21 2.88
N ALA A 83 -0.40 6.67 1.80
CA ALA A 83 -1.03 6.72 0.47
C ALA A 83 -1.32 5.33 -0.13
N ASP A 84 -0.59 4.30 0.30
CA ASP A 84 -0.77 2.92 -0.14
C ASP A 84 -1.78 2.14 0.72
N LEU A 85 -2.26 2.72 1.82
CA LEU A 85 -3.35 2.13 2.59
C LEU A 85 -4.61 2.00 1.71
N GLY A 86 -5.23 0.81 1.70
CA GLY A 86 -6.37 0.52 0.84
C GLY A 86 -6.06 0.46 -0.67
N LYS A 87 -4.80 0.39 -1.07
CA LYS A 87 -4.39 0.37 -2.49
C LYS A 87 -4.98 -0.80 -3.25
N SER A 88 -5.07 -1.99 -2.66
CA SER A 88 -5.62 -3.18 -3.34
C SER A 88 -7.06 -2.93 -3.78
N ALA A 89 -7.93 -2.42 -2.91
CA ALA A 89 -9.29 -2.06 -3.27
C ALA A 89 -9.31 -0.96 -4.34
N ARG A 90 -8.56 0.11 -4.14
CA ARG A 90 -8.47 1.23 -5.10
C ARG A 90 -8.00 0.77 -6.48
N ASP A 91 -7.05 -0.15 -6.54
CA ASP A 91 -6.52 -0.69 -7.81
C ASP A 91 -7.61 -1.43 -8.61
N VAL A 92 -8.49 -2.19 -7.96
CA VAL A 92 -9.63 -2.86 -8.63
C VAL A 92 -10.61 -1.84 -9.22
N PHE A 93 -10.79 -0.67 -8.59
CA PHE A 93 -11.67 0.40 -9.09
C PHE A 93 -11.04 1.28 -10.17
N THR A 94 -9.72 1.36 -10.25
CA THR A 94 -9.02 2.33 -11.10
C THR A 94 -8.25 1.70 -12.25
N LYS A 95 -7.63 0.53 -12.05
CA LYS A 95 -6.83 -0.13 -13.07
C LYS A 95 -7.71 -0.86 -14.10
N GLY A 96 -7.31 -0.76 -15.37
CA GLY A 96 -8.04 -1.38 -16.47
C GLY A 96 -9.20 -0.53 -17.00
N TYR A 97 -9.29 0.74 -16.61
CA TYR A 97 -10.31 1.68 -17.09
C TYR A 97 -9.65 2.95 -17.65
N GLY A 98 -10.19 3.44 -18.76
CA GLY A 98 -9.73 4.68 -19.39
C GLY A 98 -10.89 5.39 -20.11
N PHE A 99 -12.03 5.56 -19.42
CA PHE A 99 -13.25 6.08 -20.01
C PHE A 99 -13.08 7.43 -20.68
N GLY A 100 -13.49 7.56 -21.94
CA GLY A 100 -13.40 8.80 -22.69
C GLY A 100 -11.97 9.21 -23.08
N LEU A 101 -10.99 8.31 -22.91
CA LEU A 101 -9.60 8.57 -23.22
C LEU A 101 -9.07 7.56 -24.24
N ILE A 102 -8.29 8.04 -25.17
CA ILE A 102 -7.40 7.23 -25.99
C ILE A 102 -6.01 7.41 -25.37
N LYS A 103 -5.43 6.34 -24.83
CA LYS A 103 -4.14 6.35 -24.13
C LYS A 103 -3.12 5.49 -24.86
N LEU A 104 -1.92 6.03 -25.01
CA LEU A 104 -0.78 5.35 -25.59
C LEU A 104 0.40 5.46 -24.63
N ASP A 105 0.87 4.36 -24.11
CA ASP A 105 2.05 4.29 -23.26
C ASP A 105 3.14 3.47 -23.96
N LEU A 106 4.30 4.06 -24.10
CA LEU A 106 5.50 3.40 -24.62
C LEU A 106 6.55 3.37 -23.52
N LYS A 107 7.00 2.17 -23.15
CA LYS A 107 8.07 1.96 -22.17
C LYS A 107 9.21 1.21 -22.82
N THR A 108 10.40 1.76 -22.75
CA THR A 108 11.61 1.13 -23.23
C THR A 108 12.63 1.09 -22.10
N LYS A 109 13.25 -0.05 -21.90
CA LYS A 109 14.26 -0.25 -20.87
C LYS A 109 15.56 -0.69 -21.53
N SER A 110 16.61 0.08 -21.32
CA SER A 110 17.96 -0.28 -21.74
C SER A 110 18.66 -1.14 -20.70
N GLU A 111 19.56 -2.00 -21.13
CA GLU A 111 20.44 -2.80 -20.26
C GLU A 111 21.28 -1.95 -19.29
N ASN A 112 21.61 -0.74 -19.67
CA ASN A 112 22.37 0.21 -18.87
C ASN A 112 21.57 0.88 -17.71
N GLY A 113 20.32 0.41 -17.43
CA GLY A 113 19.49 0.97 -16.37
C GLY A 113 18.77 2.26 -16.75
N LEU A 114 18.78 2.64 -18.02
CA LEU A 114 18.03 3.77 -18.56
C LEU A 114 16.63 3.30 -18.97
N GLU A 115 15.61 3.93 -18.43
CA GLU A 115 14.20 3.66 -18.75
C GLU A 115 13.59 4.91 -19.38
N PHE A 116 12.98 4.76 -20.54
CA PHE A 116 12.19 5.80 -21.20
C PHE A 116 10.71 5.42 -21.13
N THR A 117 9.88 6.35 -20.68
CA THR A 117 8.44 6.20 -20.71
C THR A 117 7.84 7.39 -21.43
N SER A 118 7.21 7.14 -22.55
CA SER A 118 6.42 8.15 -23.28
C SER A 118 4.97 7.80 -23.11
N SER A 119 4.16 8.74 -22.62
CA SER A 119 2.72 8.56 -22.49
C SER A 119 1.98 9.68 -23.19
N GLY A 120 0.98 9.30 -23.97
CA GLY A 120 0.06 10.22 -24.65
C GLY A 120 -1.37 9.89 -24.29
N SER A 121 -2.18 10.89 -24.04
CA SER A 121 -3.62 10.72 -23.85
C SER A 121 -4.40 11.79 -24.59
N ALA A 122 -5.42 11.37 -25.31
CA ALA A 122 -6.38 12.25 -25.98
C ALA A 122 -7.74 12.05 -25.34
N ASN A 123 -8.34 13.14 -24.88
CA ASN A 123 -9.71 13.12 -24.37
C ASN A 123 -10.67 13.26 -25.55
N THR A 124 -11.58 12.30 -25.72
CA THR A 124 -12.51 12.25 -26.85
C THR A 124 -13.62 13.32 -26.76
N GLU A 125 -13.92 13.84 -25.58
CA GLU A 125 -14.96 14.86 -25.36
C GLU A 125 -14.41 16.28 -25.52
N THR A 126 -13.26 16.55 -24.89
CA THR A 126 -12.66 17.90 -24.88
C THR A 126 -11.65 18.10 -26.00
N THR A 127 -11.37 17.06 -26.80
CA THR A 127 -10.33 17.03 -27.86
C THR A 127 -8.94 17.46 -27.37
N LYS A 128 -8.75 17.57 -26.06
CA LYS A 128 -7.47 17.93 -25.47
C LYS A 128 -6.51 16.75 -25.52
N VAL A 129 -5.36 16.98 -26.12
CA VAL A 129 -4.26 16.00 -26.14
C VAL A 129 -3.20 16.41 -25.13
N THR A 130 -2.79 15.46 -24.30
CA THR A 130 -1.69 15.63 -23.35
C THR A 130 -0.68 14.54 -23.57
N GLY A 131 0.58 14.88 -23.50
CA GLY A 131 1.69 13.95 -23.59
C GLY A 131 2.70 14.21 -22.49
N SER A 132 3.42 13.19 -22.12
CA SER A 132 4.53 13.29 -21.19
C SER A 132 5.66 12.35 -21.63
N LEU A 133 6.88 12.81 -21.45
CA LEU A 133 8.09 12.03 -21.62
C LEU A 133 8.77 11.95 -20.26
N GLU A 134 9.06 10.75 -19.83
CA GLU A 134 9.79 10.49 -18.60
C GLU A 134 11.05 9.68 -18.95
N THR A 135 12.19 10.19 -18.53
CA THR A 135 13.49 9.52 -18.63
C THR A 135 13.97 9.21 -17.23
N LYS A 136 14.24 7.95 -16.95
CA LYS A 136 14.68 7.50 -15.64
C LYS A 136 16.00 6.78 -15.78
N TYR A 137 16.99 7.22 -15.02
CA TYR A 137 18.29 6.60 -14.91
C TYR A 137 18.55 6.12 -13.48
N ARG A 138 18.87 4.84 -13.33
CA ARG A 138 19.14 4.24 -12.03
C ARG A 138 20.62 3.90 -11.90
N TRP A 139 21.29 4.54 -10.99
CA TRP A 139 22.68 4.28 -10.62
C TRP A 139 22.73 3.38 -9.38
N THR A 140 22.81 2.07 -9.61
CA THR A 140 22.70 1.06 -8.55
C THR A 140 23.80 1.11 -7.52
N GLU A 141 25.05 1.46 -7.92
CA GLU A 141 26.20 1.53 -7.02
C GLU A 141 26.03 2.58 -5.91
N TYR A 142 25.39 3.69 -6.22
CA TYR A 142 25.17 4.81 -5.29
C TYR A 142 23.74 4.91 -4.77
N GLY A 143 22.87 3.94 -5.11
CA GLY A 143 21.45 4.01 -4.73
C GLY A 143 20.73 5.26 -5.25
N LEU A 144 21.29 5.88 -6.29
CA LEU A 144 20.75 7.10 -6.89
C LEU A 144 19.81 6.75 -8.04
N THR A 145 18.66 7.42 -8.08
CA THR A 145 17.77 7.39 -9.22
C THR A 145 17.48 8.82 -9.65
N PHE A 146 17.77 9.11 -10.91
CA PHE A 146 17.53 10.39 -11.56
C PHE A 146 16.34 10.23 -12.50
N THR A 147 15.33 11.10 -12.40
CA THR A 147 14.14 11.05 -13.25
C THR A 147 13.86 12.45 -13.77
N GLU A 148 13.78 12.57 -15.10
CA GLU A 148 13.31 13.77 -15.78
C GLU A 148 11.95 13.53 -16.40
N LYS A 149 11.05 14.50 -16.23
CA LYS A 149 9.70 14.49 -16.77
C LYS A 149 9.47 15.76 -17.57
N TRP A 150 8.99 15.60 -18.77
CA TRP A 150 8.57 16.70 -19.62
C TRP A 150 7.14 16.49 -20.09
N ASN A 151 6.30 17.48 -19.86
CA ASN A 151 4.89 17.46 -20.24
C ASN A 151 4.63 18.41 -21.39
N THR A 152 3.57 18.15 -22.16
CA THR A 152 3.11 19.05 -23.25
C THR A 152 2.68 20.42 -22.76
N ASP A 153 2.35 20.61 -21.46
CA ASP A 153 2.13 21.93 -20.85
C ASP A 153 3.44 22.73 -20.71
N ASN A 154 4.55 22.21 -21.23
CA ASN A 154 5.90 22.78 -21.12
C ASN A 154 6.38 22.86 -19.65
N THR A 155 5.99 21.89 -18.82
CA THR A 155 6.49 21.75 -17.46
C THR A 155 7.61 20.71 -17.45
N LEU A 156 8.78 21.13 -16.97
CA LEU A 156 9.93 20.27 -16.74
C LEU A 156 9.99 19.89 -15.26
N GLY A 157 10.03 18.61 -14.98
CA GLY A 157 10.21 18.07 -13.63
C GLY A 157 11.51 17.27 -13.54
N THR A 158 12.29 17.53 -12.51
CA THR A 158 13.52 16.78 -12.20
C THR A 158 13.36 16.17 -10.81
N GLU A 159 13.50 14.87 -10.72
CA GLU A 159 13.41 14.13 -9.45
C GLU A 159 14.70 13.35 -9.23
N ILE A 160 15.32 13.56 -8.08
CA ILE A 160 16.52 12.85 -7.62
C ILE A 160 16.15 12.07 -6.38
N THR A 161 16.29 10.76 -6.42
CA THR A 161 16.00 9.86 -5.30
C THR A 161 17.26 9.18 -4.83
N VAL A 162 17.50 9.19 -3.52
CA VAL A 162 18.58 8.49 -2.83
C VAL A 162 17.96 7.45 -1.91
N GLU A 163 18.32 6.18 -2.07
CA GLU A 163 17.80 5.08 -1.26
C GLU A 163 18.95 4.37 -0.51
N ASP A 164 18.75 4.11 0.78
CA ASP A 164 19.59 3.27 1.65
C ASP A 164 21.08 3.69 1.82
N GLN A 165 21.46 4.89 1.37
CA GLN A 165 22.85 5.36 1.48
C GLN A 165 23.17 5.99 2.83
N LEU A 166 22.28 6.80 3.39
CA LEU A 166 22.48 7.51 4.66
C LEU A 166 22.11 6.63 5.85
N ALA A 167 21.02 5.89 5.76
CA ALA A 167 20.56 4.94 6.76
C ALA A 167 19.69 3.85 6.10
N ARG A 168 19.75 2.64 6.61
CA ARG A 168 18.93 1.52 6.09
C ARG A 168 17.44 1.83 6.23
N GLY A 169 16.72 1.79 5.14
CA GLY A 169 15.30 2.10 5.07
C GLY A 169 14.99 3.59 4.89
N LEU A 170 15.98 4.45 4.75
CA LEU A 170 15.80 5.87 4.47
C LEU A 170 15.78 6.11 2.96
N LYS A 171 14.74 6.77 2.50
CA LYS A 171 14.58 7.25 1.13
C LYS A 171 14.44 8.76 1.14
N LEU A 172 15.30 9.46 0.44
CA LEU A 172 15.22 10.89 0.21
C LEU A 172 14.90 11.14 -1.27
N THR A 173 13.94 12.01 -1.54
CA THR A 173 13.57 12.40 -2.88
C THR A 173 13.51 13.92 -2.97
N PHE A 174 14.26 14.49 -3.88
CA PHE A 174 14.21 15.89 -4.27
C PHE A 174 13.44 15.99 -5.59
N ASP A 175 12.35 16.67 -5.57
CA ASP A 175 11.48 16.88 -6.73
C ASP A 175 11.45 18.39 -7.02
N SER A 176 11.86 18.79 -8.20
CA SER A 176 11.84 20.17 -8.67
C SER A 176 11.03 20.25 -9.94
N SER A 177 10.09 21.17 -10.02
CA SER A 177 9.32 21.42 -11.23
C SER A 177 9.40 22.87 -11.65
N PHE A 178 9.62 23.07 -12.94
CA PHE A 178 9.73 24.38 -13.57
C PHE A 178 8.80 24.46 -14.76
N SER A 179 7.97 25.50 -14.81
CA SER A 179 7.13 25.81 -15.96
C SER A 179 7.61 27.11 -16.61
N PRO A 180 8.28 27.04 -17.76
CA PRO A 180 8.76 28.22 -18.48
C PRO A 180 7.65 29.20 -18.86
N ASN A 181 6.47 28.70 -19.22
CA ASN A 181 5.34 29.50 -19.66
C ASN A 181 4.77 30.41 -18.54
N THR A 182 4.81 29.94 -17.30
CA THR A 182 4.25 30.68 -16.15
C THR A 182 5.33 31.22 -15.22
N GLY A 183 6.60 30.84 -15.44
CA GLY A 183 7.72 31.18 -14.56
C GLY A 183 7.65 30.51 -13.18
N LYS A 184 6.66 29.64 -12.92
CA LYS A 184 6.49 28.97 -11.63
C LYS A 184 7.58 27.94 -11.41
N LYS A 185 8.16 27.98 -10.21
CA LYS A 185 9.15 27.04 -9.71
C LYS A 185 8.62 26.45 -8.43
N ASN A 186 8.54 25.13 -8.35
CA ASN A 186 8.17 24.42 -7.13
C ASN A 186 9.30 23.44 -6.81
N ALA A 187 9.62 23.33 -5.53
CA ALA A 187 10.56 22.35 -5.04
C ALA A 187 9.92 21.56 -3.89
N LYS A 188 10.11 20.26 -3.90
CA LYS A 188 9.59 19.36 -2.86
C LYS A 188 10.70 18.46 -2.38
N ILE A 189 10.77 18.26 -1.08
CA ILE A 189 11.64 17.28 -0.45
C ILE A 189 10.76 16.25 0.21
N LYS A 190 10.88 14.99 -0.21
CA LYS A 190 10.16 13.88 0.38
C LYS A 190 11.13 12.97 1.11
N THR A 191 10.86 12.71 2.36
CA THR A 191 11.64 11.81 3.19
C THR A 191 10.78 10.64 3.61
N GLY A 192 11.24 9.43 3.34
CA GLY A 192 10.57 8.19 3.75
C GLY A 192 11.51 7.36 4.59
N TYR A 193 11.04 6.87 5.73
CA TYR A 193 11.78 5.96 6.59
C TYR A 193 10.97 4.72 6.85
N LYS A 194 11.49 3.56 6.48
CA LYS A 194 10.82 2.27 6.58
C LYS A 194 11.54 1.33 7.53
N ARG A 195 10.80 0.78 8.47
CA ARG A 195 11.24 -0.29 9.38
C ARG A 195 10.16 -1.37 9.48
N GLU A 196 10.48 -2.46 10.14
CA GLU A 196 9.61 -3.66 10.24
C GLU A 196 8.18 -3.36 10.73
N HIS A 197 8.00 -2.40 11.63
CA HIS A 197 6.69 -2.06 12.19
C HIS A 197 6.25 -0.62 11.93
N ILE A 198 7.12 0.19 11.34
CA ILE A 198 6.90 1.64 11.22
C ILE A 198 7.27 2.10 9.82
N ASN A 199 6.42 2.93 9.24
CA ASN A 199 6.69 3.68 8.03
C ASN A 199 6.40 5.16 8.31
N LEU A 200 7.43 5.98 8.24
CA LEU A 200 7.36 7.43 8.41
C LEU A 200 7.54 8.10 7.06
N GLY A 201 6.72 9.08 6.77
CA GLY A 201 6.86 9.96 5.62
C GLY A 201 6.84 11.41 6.07
N CYS A 202 7.73 12.21 5.54
CA CYS A 202 7.72 13.66 5.72
C CYS A 202 8.00 14.31 4.38
N ASP A 203 7.06 15.08 3.89
CA ASP A 203 7.16 15.82 2.65
C ASP A 203 7.13 17.31 2.97
N VAL A 204 8.11 18.05 2.47
CA VAL A 204 8.17 19.51 2.57
C VAL A 204 8.02 20.08 1.17
N ASP A 205 6.99 20.86 0.98
CA ASP A 205 6.65 21.51 -0.27
C ASP A 205 7.01 23.00 -0.17
N PHE A 206 7.95 23.44 -1.01
CA PHE A 206 8.37 24.85 -1.07
C PHE A 206 7.61 25.55 -2.19
N ASP A 207 6.45 26.08 -1.86
CA ASP A 207 5.69 26.91 -2.77
C ASP A 207 5.98 28.40 -2.50
N ILE A 208 5.75 29.24 -3.52
CA ILE A 208 5.88 30.72 -3.44
C ILE A 208 4.99 31.30 -2.32
N ALA A 209 3.86 30.67 -2.05
CA ALA A 209 2.93 31.08 -0.99
C ALA A 209 3.40 30.76 0.44
N GLY A 210 4.49 30.00 0.60
CA GLY A 210 5.04 29.56 1.86
C GLY A 210 5.18 28.04 1.94
N PRO A 211 6.13 27.53 2.72
CA PRO A 211 6.35 26.10 2.84
C PRO A 211 5.17 25.40 3.49
N SER A 212 4.81 24.23 2.98
CA SER A 212 3.88 23.30 3.61
C SER A 212 4.58 22.01 3.99
N VAL A 213 4.28 21.49 5.17
CA VAL A 213 4.86 20.26 5.69
C VAL A 213 3.77 19.22 5.84
N ARG A 214 3.95 18.08 5.17
CA ARG A 214 3.08 16.93 5.28
C ARG A 214 3.80 15.83 6.04
N GLY A 215 3.27 15.43 7.17
CA GLY A 215 3.73 14.28 7.95
C GLY A 215 2.80 13.09 7.79
N ALA A 216 3.35 11.90 7.66
CA ALA A 216 2.59 10.66 7.62
C ALA A 216 3.30 9.59 8.46
N LEU A 217 2.54 8.87 9.26
CA LEU A 217 3.00 7.76 10.09
C LEU A 217 2.09 6.56 9.83
N VAL A 218 2.67 5.40 9.59
CA VAL A 218 1.94 4.14 9.54
C VAL A 218 2.62 3.14 10.47
N LEU A 219 1.84 2.57 11.35
CA LEU A 219 2.24 1.48 12.24
C LEU A 219 1.61 0.18 11.74
N GLY A 220 2.37 -0.91 11.79
CA GLY A 220 1.91 -2.23 11.42
C GLY A 220 2.26 -3.26 12.48
N TYR A 221 1.27 -4.03 12.91
CA TYR A 221 1.44 -5.12 13.86
C TYR A 221 0.45 -6.25 13.58
N GLU A 222 0.95 -7.46 13.36
CA GLU A 222 0.14 -8.68 13.14
C GLU A 222 -1.01 -8.53 12.12
N GLY A 223 -0.76 -7.85 10.99
CA GLY A 223 -1.76 -7.59 9.97
C GLY A 223 -2.60 -6.34 10.20
N TRP A 224 -2.60 -5.77 11.41
CA TRP A 224 -3.22 -4.49 11.69
C TRP A 224 -2.35 -3.34 11.20
N LEU A 225 -2.97 -2.35 10.61
CA LEU A 225 -2.35 -1.15 10.10
C LEU A 225 -3.08 0.05 10.68
N ALA A 226 -2.34 0.96 11.30
CA ALA A 226 -2.87 2.23 11.77
C ALA A 226 -2.05 3.36 11.14
N GLY A 227 -2.70 4.30 10.51
CA GLY A 227 -2.08 5.42 9.82
C GLY A 227 -2.61 6.75 10.29
N TYR A 228 -1.73 7.72 10.41
CA TYR A 228 -2.06 9.11 10.65
C TYR A 228 -1.32 9.99 9.65
N GLN A 229 -2.01 10.96 9.09
CA GLN A 229 -1.43 11.94 8.17
C GLN A 229 -1.92 13.33 8.55
N MET A 230 -0.99 14.27 8.61
CA MET A 230 -1.28 15.68 8.83
C MET A 230 -0.62 16.55 7.77
N ASN A 231 -1.25 17.65 7.43
CA ASN A 231 -0.68 18.70 6.59
C ASN A 231 -0.68 20.02 7.36
N PHE A 232 0.50 20.59 7.54
CA PHE A 232 0.69 21.86 8.22
C PHE A 232 1.11 22.92 7.21
N GLU A 233 0.32 23.96 7.08
CA GLU A 233 0.62 25.12 6.21
C GLU A 233 1.30 26.21 7.05
N THR A 234 2.58 26.42 6.78
CA THR A 234 3.41 27.35 7.59
C THR A 234 2.92 28.80 7.43
N ALA A 235 2.49 29.19 6.23
CA ALA A 235 2.00 30.54 5.95
C ALA A 235 0.78 30.93 6.79
N LYS A 236 -0.09 29.99 7.10
CA LYS A 236 -1.30 30.20 7.91
C LYS A 236 -1.14 29.69 9.35
N SER A 237 0.00 29.10 9.69
CA SER A 237 0.31 28.54 11.00
C SER A 237 -0.80 27.61 11.52
N ARG A 238 -1.40 26.82 10.63
CA ARG A 238 -2.47 25.91 11.00
C ARG A 238 -2.36 24.56 10.31
N VAL A 239 -2.93 23.55 10.95
CA VAL A 239 -3.15 22.23 10.34
C VAL A 239 -4.32 22.36 9.37
N THR A 240 -4.09 22.05 8.10
CA THR A 240 -5.10 22.12 7.02
C THR A 240 -5.78 20.78 6.79
N GLN A 241 -5.11 19.68 7.08
CA GLN A 241 -5.66 18.33 6.96
C GLN A 241 -5.17 17.47 8.11
N SER A 242 -6.09 16.66 8.65
CA SER A 242 -5.82 15.67 9.68
C SER A 242 -6.60 14.40 9.33
N ASN A 243 -5.88 13.39 8.85
CA ASN A 243 -6.47 12.16 8.36
C ASN A 243 -5.99 10.98 9.20
N PHE A 244 -6.93 10.13 9.60
CA PHE A 244 -6.67 8.92 10.35
C PHE A 244 -7.17 7.72 9.57
N ALA A 245 -6.43 6.62 9.58
CA ALA A 245 -6.80 5.40 8.89
C ALA A 245 -6.45 4.18 9.72
N VAL A 246 -7.33 3.19 9.69
CA VAL A 246 -7.10 1.87 10.28
C VAL A 246 -7.43 0.82 9.24
N GLY A 247 -6.63 -0.21 9.19
CA GLY A 247 -6.82 -1.33 8.27
C GLY A 247 -6.37 -2.65 8.87
N TYR A 248 -6.87 -3.71 8.29
CA TYR A 248 -6.41 -5.06 8.55
C TYR A 248 -6.10 -5.72 7.22
N LYS A 249 -4.92 -6.27 7.08
CA LYS A 249 -4.42 -6.85 5.83
C LYS A 249 -3.94 -8.28 6.06
N THR A 250 -4.52 -9.18 5.28
CA THR A 250 -4.03 -10.54 5.07
C THR A 250 -3.68 -10.74 3.58
N ASP A 251 -3.20 -11.90 3.20
CA ASP A 251 -2.87 -12.20 1.81
C ASP A 251 -4.10 -12.20 0.88
N GLU A 252 -5.27 -12.58 1.41
CA GLU A 252 -6.51 -12.72 0.65
C GLU A 252 -7.54 -11.61 0.92
N PHE A 253 -7.43 -10.95 2.08
CA PHE A 253 -8.42 -9.98 2.54
C PHE A 253 -7.76 -8.70 3.01
N GLN A 254 -8.34 -7.56 2.68
CA GLN A 254 -7.92 -6.27 3.18
C GLN A 254 -9.14 -5.42 3.52
N LEU A 255 -9.24 -5.03 4.79
CA LEU A 255 -10.18 -4.03 5.27
C LEU A 255 -9.42 -2.72 5.49
N HIS A 256 -9.99 -1.62 5.07
CA HIS A 256 -9.43 -0.29 5.28
C HIS A 256 -10.55 0.69 5.58
N THR A 257 -10.38 1.47 6.63
CA THR A 257 -11.25 2.57 7.00
C THR A 257 -10.43 3.82 7.20
N ASN A 258 -10.95 4.95 6.77
CA ASN A 258 -10.30 6.24 6.94
C ASN A 258 -11.30 7.32 7.36
N VAL A 259 -10.80 8.27 8.11
CA VAL A 259 -11.52 9.48 8.51
C VAL A 259 -10.66 10.66 8.08
N ASN A 260 -11.20 11.52 7.23
CA ASN A 260 -10.53 12.71 6.74
C ASN A 260 -11.15 13.94 7.39
N ASP A 261 -10.31 14.75 8.04
CA ASP A 261 -10.69 16.00 8.73
C ASP A 261 -11.89 15.89 9.67
N GLY A 262 -12.17 14.66 10.18
CA GLY A 262 -13.32 14.40 11.06
C GLY A 262 -14.69 14.50 10.38
N THR A 263 -14.75 14.79 9.10
CA THR A 263 -16.01 15.02 8.35
C THR A 263 -16.28 13.97 7.29
N GLU A 264 -15.26 13.39 6.70
CA GLU A 264 -15.39 12.37 5.68
C GLU A 264 -14.97 11.00 6.23
N PHE A 265 -15.87 10.05 6.12
CA PHE A 265 -15.64 8.66 6.51
C PHE A 265 -15.58 7.79 5.26
N GLY A 266 -14.50 7.04 5.13
CA GLY A 266 -14.31 6.11 4.04
C GLY A 266 -14.10 4.69 4.57
N GLY A 267 -14.57 3.71 3.83
CA GLY A 267 -14.29 2.30 4.08
C GLY A 267 -14.12 1.55 2.78
N SER A 268 -13.17 0.65 2.73
CA SER A 268 -12.99 -0.22 1.59
C SER A 268 -12.67 -1.64 2.04
N ILE A 269 -13.23 -2.59 1.34
CA ILE A 269 -13.01 -4.01 1.53
C ILE A 269 -12.47 -4.55 0.22
N TYR A 270 -11.36 -5.24 0.29
CA TYR A 270 -10.81 -6.01 -0.83
C TYR A 270 -10.76 -7.47 -0.43
N GLN A 271 -11.20 -8.33 -1.32
CA GLN A 271 -11.12 -9.77 -1.14
C GLN A 271 -10.68 -10.46 -2.42
N LYS A 272 -9.70 -11.31 -2.28
CA LYS A 272 -9.28 -12.27 -3.30
C LYS A 272 -10.05 -13.57 -3.08
N VAL A 273 -11.13 -13.74 -3.83
CA VAL A 273 -12.02 -14.91 -3.69
C VAL A 273 -11.31 -16.18 -4.14
N ASN A 274 -10.54 -16.07 -5.21
CA ASN A 274 -9.67 -17.13 -5.71
C ASN A 274 -8.53 -16.53 -6.54
N LYS A 275 -7.66 -17.39 -7.13
CA LYS A 275 -6.53 -16.95 -7.95
C LYS A 275 -6.93 -16.10 -9.18
N LYS A 276 -8.18 -16.24 -9.63
CA LYS A 276 -8.70 -15.57 -10.83
C LYS A 276 -9.65 -14.41 -10.53
N LEU A 277 -10.28 -14.36 -9.34
CA LEU A 277 -11.32 -13.39 -9.01
C LEU A 277 -10.93 -12.55 -7.81
N GLU A 278 -10.86 -11.27 -8.02
CA GLU A 278 -10.67 -10.23 -7.01
C GLU A 278 -11.91 -9.35 -6.95
N THR A 279 -12.38 -9.05 -5.76
CA THR A 279 -13.53 -8.17 -5.54
C THR A 279 -13.18 -7.04 -4.60
N ALA A 280 -13.80 -5.90 -4.78
CA ALA A 280 -13.64 -4.77 -3.90
C ALA A 280 -14.96 -4.02 -3.71
N VAL A 281 -15.17 -3.54 -2.51
CA VAL A 281 -16.30 -2.68 -2.16
C VAL A 281 -15.73 -1.39 -1.59
N ASN A 282 -16.29 -0.27 -1.95
CA ASN A 282 -15.92 1.04 -1.44
C ASN A 282 -17.15 1.79 -0.96
N LEU A 283 -17.06 2.37 0.24
CA LEU A 283 -18.09 3.21 0.84
C LEU A 283 -17.42 4.53 1.24
N ALA A 284 -18.01 5.65 0.89
CA ALA A 284 -17.59 6.96 1.36
C ALA A 284 -18.83 7.77 1.76
N TRP A 285 -18.77 8.35 2.95
CA TRP A 285 -19.83 9.14 3.53
C TRP A 285 -19.26 10.43 4.10
N THR A 286 -19.96 11.54 3.88
CA THR A 286 -19.60 12.86 4.40
C THR A 286 -20.60 13.25 5.48
N ALA A 287 -20.13 13.59 6.67
CA ALA A 287 -20.97 14.04 7.77
C ALA A 287 -21.70 15.34 7.40
N GLY A 288 -22.99 15.41 7.70
CA GLY A 288 -23.81 16.59 7.38
C GLY A 288 -24.33 16.64 5.94
N ASN A 289 -24.00 15.68 5.10
CA ASN A 289 -24.52 15.56 3.75
C ASN A 289 -25.05 14.15 3.50
N SER A 290 -26.22 14.04 2.87
CA SER A 290 -26.83 12.74 2.54
C SER A 290 -26.14 12.00 1.40
N ASN A 291 -25.06 12.55 0.84
CA ASN A 291 -24.37 11.97 -0.29
C ASN A 291 -23.44 10.84 0.14
N THR A 292 -24.01 9.66 0.28
CA THR A 292 -23.22 8.43 0.42
C THR A 292 -22.79 7.94 -0.97
N ARG A 293 -21.51 7.71 -1.15
CA ARG A 293 -20.94 7.09 -2.35
C ARG A 293 -20.64 5.62 -2.04
N PHE A 294 -21.26 4.75 -2.78
CA PHE A 294 -21.07 3.31 -2.67
C PHE A 294 -20.71 2.74 -4.03
N GLY A 295 -19.77 1.81 -4.07
CA GLY A 295 -19.37 1.14 -5.29
C GLY A 295 -18.91 -0.28 -5.02
N ILE A 296 -19.16 -1.14 -5.98
CA ILE A 296 -18.67 -2.52 -6.03
C ILE A 296 -17.86 -2.68 -7.31
N ALA A 297 -16.74 -3.35 -7.21
CA ALA A 297 -15.91 -3.68 -8.37
C ALA A 297 -15.42 -5.13 -8.28
N ALA A 298 -15.26 -5.74 -9.42
CA ALA A 298 -14.70 -7.06 -9.56
C ALA A 298 -13.71 -7.10 -10.72
N LYS A 299 -12.65 -7.88 -10.55
CA LYS A 299 -11.65 -8.15 -11.57
C LYS A 299 -11.53 -9.65 -11.73
N TYR A 300 -11.73 -10.13 -12.95
CA TYR A 300 -11.69 -11.54 -13.29
C TYR A 300 -10.61 -11.82 -14.33
N GLN A 301 -9.65 -12.66 -13.96
CA GLN A 301 -8.63 -13.15 -14.87
C GLN A 301 -9.18 -14.34 -15.64
N ILE A 302 -9.51 -14.12 -16.90
CA ILE A 302 -10.05 -15.18 -17.79
C ILE A 302 -8.92 -16.15 -18.11
N ASP A 303 -7.84 -15.60 -18.68
CA ASP A 303 -6.62 -16.30 -19.06
C ASP A 303 -5.39 -15.53 -18.51
N PRO A 304 -4.19 -16.10 -18.53
CA PRO A 304 -2.98 -15.39 -18.17
C PRO A 304 -2.81 -14.04 -18.87
N ASP A 305 -3.31 -13.95 -20.12
CA ASP A 305 -3.19 -12.80 -21.01
C ASP A 305 -4.44 -11.93 -21.08
N ALA A 306 -5.58 -12.40 -20.53
CA ALA A 306 -6.87 -11.73 -20.62
C ALA A 306 -7.47 -11.45 -19.24
N CYS A 307 -7.87 -10.20 -19.00
CA CYS A 307 -8.47 -9.77 -17.75
C CYS A 307 -9.72 -8.93 -18.03
N PHE A 308 -10.80 -9.26 -17.35
CA PHE A 308 -12.06 -8.51 -17.38
C PHE A 308 -12.26 -7.79 -16.05
N SER A 309 -12.64 -6.54 -16.10
CA SER A 309 -12.93 -5.72 -14.92
C SER A 309 -14.30 -5.07 -15.05
N ALA A 310 -15.07 -5.08 -13.98
CA ALA A 310 -16.37 -4.45 -13.93
C ALA A 310 -16.52 -3.67 -12.63
N LYS A 311 -17.16 -2.51 -12.68
CA LYS A 311 -17.50 -1.71 -11.50
C LYS A 311 -18.86 -1.06 -11.65
N VAL A 312 -19.56 -0.92 -10.53
CA VAL A 312 -20.86 -0.27 -10.47
C VAL A 312 -20.87 0.65 -9.24
N ASN A 313 -21.48 1.80 -9.38
CA ASN A 313 -21.68 2.73 -8.27
C ASN A 313 -23.17 3.02 -8.01
N ASN A 314 -23.47 3.67 -6.90
CA ASN A 314 -24.84 4.07 -6.53
C ASN A 314 -25.47 5.12 -7.46
N SER A 315 -24.69 5.75 -8.34
CA SER A 315 -25.22 6.63 -9.41
C SER A 315 -25.70 5.85 -10.64
N SER A 316 -25.72 4.49 -10.58
CA SER A 316 -26.06 3.59 -11.68
C SER A 316 -25.08 3.68 -12.88
N LEU A 317 -23.86 4.16 -12.64
CA LEU A 317 -22.82 4.11 -13.64
C LEU A 317 -22.13 2.75 -13.60
N ILE A 318 -22.10 2.09 -14.76
CA ILE A 318 -21.49 0.77 -14.95
C ILE A 318 -20.22 0.97 -15.76
N GLY A 319 -19.09 0.65 -15.17
CA GLY A 319 -17.79 0.67 -15.85
C GLY A 319 -17.37 -0.75 -16.19
N LEU A 320 -17.03 -0.99 -17.45
CA LEU A 320 -16.49 -2.25 -17.94
C LEU A 320 -15.07 -2.01 -18.46
N GLY A 321 -14.19 -2.95 -18.24
CA GLY A 321 -12.83 -2.91 -18.73
C GLY A 321 -12.40 -4.31 -19.20
N TYR A 322 -11.76 -4.38 -20.33
CA TYR A 322 -11.15 -5.59 -20.86
C TYR A 322 -9.71 -5.31 -21.24
N THR A 323 -8.79 -6.06 -20.68
CA THR A 323 -7.36 -5.93 -20.97
C THR A 323 -6.85 -7.23 -21.56
N GLN A 324 -6.22 -7.15 -22.71
CA GLN A 324 -5.65 -8.28 -23.44
C GLN A 324 -4.17 -8.03 -23.73
N THR A 325 -3.32 -8.98 -23.41
CA THR A 325 -1.94 -9.03 -23.89
C THR A 325 -1.94 -9.67 -25.28
N LEU A 326 -1.68 -8.87 -26.31
CA LEU A 326 -1.68 -9.33 -27.72
C LEU A 326 -0.40 -10.10 -28.05
N LYS A 327 0.72 -9.58 -27.59
CA LYS A 327 2.06 -10.18 -27.68
C LYS A 327 2.83 -9.82 -26.41
N PRO A 328 3.91 -10.53 -26.07
CA PRO A 328 4.81 -10.10 -25.01
C PRO A 328 5.22 -8.64 -25.23
N GLY A 329 4.95 -7.79 -24.25
CA GLY A 329 5.20 -6.35 -24.33
C GLY A 329 4.09 -5.49 -24.95
N ILE A 330 3.01 -6.05 -25.51
CA ILE A 330 1.90 -5.28 -26.10
C ILE A 330 0.62 -5.59 -25.37
N LYS A 331 0.03 -4.61 -24.66
CA LYS A 331 -1.25 -4.72 -23.97
C LYS A 331 -2.27 -3.77 -24.57
N LEU A 332 -3.45 -4.31 -24.85
CA LEU A 332 -4.63 -3.57 -25.28
C LEU A 332 -5.64 -3.51 -24.13
N THR A 333 -6.11 -2.33 -23.80
CA THR A 333 -7.18 -2.12 -22.82
C THR A 333 -8.35 -1.42 -23.49
N LEU A 334 -9.49 -2.06 -23.45
CA LEU A 334 -10.77 -1.50 -23.90
C LEU A 334 -11.59 -1.16 -22.67
N SER A 335 -12.23 -0.01 -22.63
CA SER A 335 -13.08 0.39 -21.51
C SER A 335 -14.35 1.05 -21.99
N ALA A 336 -15.45 0.80 -21.26
CA ALA A 336 -16.75 1.40 -21.52
C ALA A 336 -17.39 1.85 -20.20
N LEU A 337 -17.87 3.08 -20.16
CA LEU A 337 -18.72 3.59 -19.11
C LEU A 337 -20.12 3.74 -19.63
N LEU A 338 -21.07 3.08 -18.98
CA LEU A 338 -22.48 3.07 -19.34
C LEU A 338 -23.27 3.78 -18.24
N ASP A 339 -24.16 4.69 -18.63
CA ASP A 339 -25.15 5.26 -17.71
C ASP A 339 -26.40 4.36 -17.69
N GLY A 340 -26.60 3.64 -16.59
CA GLY A 340 -27.72 2.72 -16.41
C GLY A 340 -29.07 3.41 -16.17
N LYS A 341 -29.07 4.73 -15.84
CA LYS A 341 -30.32 5.50 -15.72
C LYS A 341 -30.82 6.01 -17.07
N ASN A 342 -29.91 6.35 -17.96
CA ASN A 342 -30.20 7.02 -19.23
C ASN A 342 -29.59 6.26 -20.41
N VAL A 343 -29.92 4.99 -20.54
CA VAL A 343 -29.34 4.10 -21.57
C VAL A 343 -29.55 4.65 -23.00
N ASN A 344 -30.66 5.33 -23.24
CA ASN A 344 -31.03 5.85 -24.58
C ASN A 344 -30.66 7.33 -24.78
N ALA A 345 -30.27 8.06 -23.74
CA ALA A 345 -30.06 9.52 -23.82
C ALA A 345 -28.60 9.92 -24.09
N GLY A 346 -27.68 8.94 -24.22
CA GLY A 346 -26.25 9.22 -24.37
C GLY A 346 -25.54 9.30 -23.02
N GLY A 347 -24.30 9.84 -23.02
CA GLY A 347 -23.45 9.89 -21.80
C GLY A 347 -22.55 8.67 -21.64
N HIS A 348 -22.57 7.75 -22.60
CA HIS A 348 -21.67 6.62 -22.63
C HIS A 348 -20.28 7.07 -23.08
N LYS A 349 -19.26 6.52 -22.41
CA LYS A 349 -17.86 6.86 -22.71
C LYS A 349 -17.11 5.59 -23.05
N LEU A 350 -16.47 5.60 -24.20
CA LEU A 350 -15.56 4.53 -24.62
C LEU A 350 -14.12 4.98 -24.40
N GLY A 351 -13.25 4.07 -24.08
CA GLY A 351 -11.84 4.34 -23.93
C GLY A 351 -10.99 3.22 -24.49
N LEU A 352 -9.86 3.60 -25.05
CA LEU A 352 -8.85 2.71 -25.65
C LEU A 352 -7.50 3.01 -25.01
N GLY A 353 -6.82 1.98 -24.56
CA GLY A 353 -5.45 2.04 -24.04
C GLY A 353 -4.55 1.06 -24.79
N LEU A 354 -3.40 1.52 -25.22
CA LEU A 354 -2.34 0.71 -25.79
C LEU A 354 -1.07 0.93 -24.99
N GLU A 355 -0.49 -0.15 -24.48
CA GLU A 355 0.79 -0.15 -23.80
C GLU A 355 1.79 -0.98 -24.59
N PHE A 356 2.93 -0.39 -24.91
CA PHE A 356 4.08 -1.05 -25.52
C PHE A 356 5.23 -1.07 -24.54
N GLN A 357 5.77 -2.23 -24.30
CA GLN A 357 6.97 -2.41 -23.48
C GLN A 357 8.01 -3.17 -24.30
N ALA A 358 9.13 -2.50 -24.60
CA ALA A 358 10.27 -3.02 -25.33
C ALA A 358 11.50 -3.11 -24.41
#